data_85d490304683a6e8933f6246bda812c2
#
_entry.id   85d490304683a6e8933f6246bda812c2
#
_cell.length_a   1.000
_cell.length_b   1.000
_cell.length_c   1.000
_cell.angle_alpha   90.00
_cell.angle_beta   90.00
_cell.angle_gamma   90.00
#
_symmetry.space_group_name_H-M   'P 1'
#
loop_
_entity.id
_entity.type
_entity.pdbx_description
1 polymer ?
#
loop_
_entity_poly.entity_id
_entity_poly.type
_entity_poly.pdbx_seq_one_letter_code
_entity_poly.pdbx_strand_id
1 'polypeptide(L)'
;MTPSRTALLSTLILLCGCASTPAPRYYALGGAPPPLSGKPLATNVVLTSLTIPELVDRPQLVLRSATSLVNVLDNQRWAESLKSGIARVLAADLSASLGGTPVALRSDRSERSNDAAALLVAVDISRFDASLTAGVDVDAGWSVRRGAGQSPASGTVHIHEAAGASVEEIVAAQERALARLAAEITATVRARP
;
A
#
# COMPACT_ATOMS: atom_id res chain seq x y z
N MET A 1 -36.00 6.32 -59.76
CA MET A 1 -34.58 6.09 -59.42
C MET A 1 -34.57 5.39 -58.07
N THR A 2 -34.42 4.07 -58.05
CA THR A 2 -34.37 3.26 -56.83
C THR A 2 -32.94 3.27 -56.28
N PRO A 3 -32.71 3.59 -54.99
CA PRO A 3 -31.36 3.55 -54.45
C PRO A 3 -30.87 2.11 -54.45
N SER A 4 -29.67 1.92 -54.99
CA SER A 4 -29.04 0.63 -55.18
C SER A 4 -28.89 -0.08 -53.83
N ARG A 5 -29.32 -1.34 -53.76
CA ARG A 5 -29.22 -2.22 -52.55
C ARG A 5 -27.80 -2.38 -52.01
N THR A 6 -26.82 -2.10 -52.83
CA THR A 6 -25.39 -2.07 -52.46
C THR A 6 -25.01 -0.90 -51.56
N ALA A 7 -25.66 0.28 -51.69
CA ALA A 7 -25.38 1.44 -50.82
C ALA A 7 -25.90 1.23 -49.38
N LEU A 8 -27.03 0.52 -49.22
CA LEU A 8 -27.58 0.20 -47.90
C LEU A 8 -26.72 -0.82 -47.12
N LEU A 9 -26.10 -1.76 -47.80
CA LEU A 9 -25.25 -2.79 -47.19
C LEU A 9 -23.92 -2.20 -46.67
N SER A 10 -23.35 -1.22 -47.40
CA SER A 10 -22.10 -0.54 -46.99
C SER A 10 -22.29 0.32 -45.72
N THR A 11 -23.45 0.91 -45.51
CA THR A 11 -23.73 1.76 -44.32
C THR A 11 -23.91 0.93 -43.05
N LEU A 12 -24.34 -0.32 -43.16
CA LEU A 12 -24.59 -1.19 -41.99
C LEU A 12 -23.29 -1.76 -41.39
N ILE A 13 -22.22 -1.86 -42.16
CA ILE A 13 -20.92 -2.42 -41.71
C ILE A 13 -20.13 -1.42 -40.85
N LEU A 14 -20.42 -0.14 -40.95
CA LEU A 14 -19.69 0.92 -40.19
C LEU A 14 -20.18 1.09 -38.75
N LEU A 15 -21.25 0.47 -38.29
CA LEU A 15 -21.81 0.61 -36.94
C LEU A 15 -21.37 -0.47 -35.94
N CYS A 16 -20.60 -1.48 -36.32
CA CYS A 16 -20.17 -2.56 -35.43
C CYS A 16 -18.86 -2.29 -34.64
N GLY A 17 -18.41 -1.07 -34.57
CA GLY A 17 -17.17 -0.66 -33.87
C GLY A 17 -17.36 -0.27 -32.40
N CYS A 18 -18.23 -0.94 -31.63
CA CYS A 18 -18.21 -0.80 -30.17
C CYS A 18 -17.05 -1.63 -29.63
N ALA A 19 -15.85 -1.03 -29.59
CA ALA A 19 -14.74 -1.60 -28.80
C ALA A 19 -15.19 -1.66 -27.33
N SER A 20 -15.51 -2.86 -26.83
CA SER A 20 -15.79 -3.06 -25.42
C SER A 20 -14.52 -2.76 -24.62
N THR A 21 -14.51 -1.67 -23.85
CA THR A 21 -13.44 -1.38 -22.90
C THR A 21 -13.36 -2.55 -21.90
N PRO A 22 -12.19 -3.18 -21.68
CA PRO A 22 -12.07 -4.25 -20.71
C PRO A 22 -12.55 -3.79 -19.34
N ALA A 23 -13.28 -4.65 -18.64
CA ALA A 23 -13.76 -4.36 -17.29
C ALA A 23 -12.57 -4.11 -16.35
N PRO A 24 -12.65 -3.13 -15.44
CA PRO A 24 -11.57 -2.87 -14.50
C PRO A 24 -11.41 -4.02 -13.52
N ARG A 25 -10.16 -4.35 -13.20
CA ARG A 25 -9.79 -5.26 -12.12
C ARG A 25 -9.46 -4.45 -10.88
N TYR A 26 -9.90 -4.94 -9.73
CA TYR A 26 -9.67 -4.30 -8.44
C TYR A 26 -8.75 -5.16 -7.59
N TYR A 27 -7.76 -4.52 -6.97
CA TYR A 27 -6.77 -5.13 -6.12
C TYR A 27 -6.86 -4.53 -4.71
N ALA A 28 -6.62 -5.34 -3.70
CA ALA A 28 -6.54 -4.91 -2.31
C ALA A 28 -5.27 -5.50 -1.68
N LEU A 29 -4.63 -4.74 -0.80
CA LEU A 29 -3.54 -5.24 0.02
C LEU A 29 -4.09 -6.05 1.21
N GLY A 30 -3.31 -6.99 1.76
CA GLY A 30 -3.64 -7.71 2.99
C GLY A 30 -4.65 -8.84 2.79
N GLY A 31 -4.37 -9.74 1.84
CA GLY A 31 -5.24 -10.88 1.53
C GLY A 31 -5.30 -11.95 2.63
N ALA A 32 -4.26 -12.12 3.45
CA ALA A 32 -4.20 -13.06 4.55
C ALA A 32 -3.71 -12.39 5.84
N PRO A 33 -4.26 -12.75 7.01
CA PRO A 33 -3.77 -12.24 8.28
C PRO A 33 -2.35 -12.78 8.52
N PRO A 34 -1.40 -11.92 8.96
CA PRO A 34 -0.06 -12.37 9.28
C PRO A 34 -0.05 -13.27 10.52
N PRO A 35 0.87 -14.26 10.61
CA PRO A 35 1.01 -15.10 11.77
C PRO A 35 1.49 -14.31 12.99
N LEU A 36 0.91 -14.57 14.16
CA LEU A 36 1.34 -13.95 15.40
C LEU A 36 2.77 -14.37 15.76
N SER A 37 3.60 -13.41 16.13
CA SER A 37 4.98 -13.64 16.54
C SER A 37 5.40 -12.69 17.66
N GLY A 38 6.39 -13.10 18.44
CA GLY A 38 6.89 -12.30 19.56
C GLY A 38 5.98 -12.34 20.80
N LYS A 39 6.27 -11.47 21.76
CA LYS A 39 5.50 -11.32 23.01
C LYS A 39 4.63 -10.07 22.96
N PRO A 40 3.41 -10.10 23.50
CA PRO A 40 2.57 -8.92 23.64
C PRO A 40 3.27 -7.81 24.44
N LEU A 41 3.00 -6.57 24.09
CA LEU A 41 3.39 -5.40 24.87
C LEU A 41 2.31 -5.06 25.89
N ALA A 42 2.73 -4.54 27.04
CA ALA A 42 1.82 -4.00 28.05
C ALA A 42 1.34 -2.56 27.70
N THR A 43 1.77 -2.03 26.58
CA THR A 43 1.54 -0.65 26.15
C THR A 43 0.81 -0.62 24.80
N ASN A 44 -0.12 0.30 24.63
CA ASN A 44 -0.82 0.53 23.37
C ASN A 44 0.15 1.09 22.31
N VAL A 45 -0.06 0.71 21.06
CA VAL A 45 0.67 1.25 19.91
C VAL A 45 -0.30 1.97 19.00
N VAL A 46 0.08 3.16 18.55
CA VAL A 46 -0.75 3.99 17.66
C VAL A 46 0.05 4.40 16.45
N LEU A 47 -0.39 4.04 15.26
CA LEU A 47 0.12 4.59 14.00
C LEU A 47 -0.49 5.98 13.82
N THR A 48 0.33 7.00 14.05
CA THR A 48 -0.14 8.40 14.13
C THR A 48 -0.16 9.11 12.79
N SER A 49 0.73 8.72 11.89
CA SER A 49 0.80 9.25 10.53
C SER A 49 1.43 8.23 9.59
N LEU A 50 0.93 8.24 8.37
CA LEU A 50 1.53 7.55 7.24
C LEU A 50 1.52 8.50 6.05
N THR A 51 2.69 8.71 5.43
CA THR A 51 2.80 9.41 4.14
C THR A 51 3.28 8.44 3.07
N ILE A 52 2.84 8.66 1.84
CA ILE A 52 3.25 7.89 0.66
C ILE A 52 3.50 8.86 -0.50
N PRO A 53 4.30 8.48 -1.52
CA PRO A 53 4.53 9.33 -2.68
C PRO A 53 3.23 9.65 -3.44
N GLU A 54 3.02 10.91 -3.81
CA GLU A 54 1.85 11.35 -4.60
C GLU A 54 1.72 10.59 -5.93
N LEU A 55 2.84 10.16 -6.50
CA LEU A 55 2.86 9.39 -7.74
C LEU A 55 1.97 8.15 -7.66
N VAL A 56 1.95 7.47 -6.53
CA VAL A 56 1.20 6.22 -6.31
C VAL A 56 -0.09 6.42 -5.51
N ASP A 57 -0.32 7.59 -4.92
CA ASP A 57 -1.56 7.90 -4.16
C ASP A 57 -2.71 8.24 -5.10
N ARG A 58 -3.14 7.24 -5.85
CA ARG A 58 -4.21 7.32 -6.85
C ARG A 58 -4.96 5.99 -6.96
N PRO A 59 -6.17 5.99 -7.55
CA PRO A 59 -6.95 4.76 -7.70
C PRO A 59 -6.32 3.72 -8.63
N GLN A 60 -5.51 4.14 -9.61
CA GLN A 60 -4.87 3.23 -10.56
C GLN A 60 -3.56 2.67 -10.00
N LEU A 61 -3.23 1.43 -10.36
CA LEU A 61 -1.89 0.92 -10.16
C LEU A 61 -0.90 1.63 -11.08
N VAL A 62 0.28 1.91 -10.53
CA VAL A 62 1.39 2.55 -11.24
C VAL A 62 2.55 1.57 -11.31
N LEU A 63 3.05 1.32 -12.50
CA LEU A 63 4.23 0.49 -12.73
C LEU A 63 5.36 1.31 -13.34
N ARG A 64 6.55 1.15 -12.81
CA ARG A 64 7.77 1.72 -13.38
C ARG A 64 8.31 0.80 -14.48
N SER A 65 8.44 1.30 -15.68
CA SER A 65 8.98 0.55 -16.84
C SER A 65 10.41 0.96 -17.21
N ALA A 66 10.85 2.15 -16.79
CA ALA A 66 12.23 2.61 -16.91
C ALA A 66 12.52 3.66 -15.82
N THR A 67 13.77 4.14 -15.73
CA THR A 67 14.20 5.09 -14.69
C THR A 67 13.26 6.30 -14.57
N SER A 68 12.78 6.85 -15.67
CA SER A 68 11.92 8.04 -15.69
C SER A 68 10.53 7.77 -16.29
N LEU A 69 10.21 6.52 -16.64
CA LEU A 69 8.96 6.16 -17.29
C LEU A 69 8.08 5.34 -16.35
N VAL A 70 6.88 5.81 -16.14
CA VAL A 70 5.84 5.11 -15.37
C VAL A 70 4.60 4.90 -16.24
N ASN A 71 3.95 3.75 -16.05
CA ASN A 71 2.70 3.40 -16.68
C ASN A 71 1.59 3.43 -15.62
N VAL A 72 0.58 4.24 -15.85
CA VAL A 72 -0.65 4.24 -15.07
C VAL A 72 -1.62 3.26 -15.72
N LEU A 73 -2.03 2.24 -14.99
CA LEU A 73 -2.86 1.15 -15.51
C LEU A 73 -4.34 1.50 -15.37
N ASP A 74 -4.99 1.95 -16.44
CA ASP A 74 -6.38 2.44 -16.41
C ASP A 74 -7.39 1.39 -15.91
N ASN A 75 -7.17 0.12 -16.30
CA ASN A 75 -8.07 -0.99 -16.00
C ASN A 75 -7.65 -1.80 -14.76
N GLN A 76 -6.62 -1.36 -14.02
CA GLN A 76 -6.13 -2.04 -12.82
C GLN A 76 -6.10 -1.03 -11.69
N ARG A 77 -6.96 -1.23 -10.70
CA ARG A 77 -7.26 -0.22 -9.69
C ARG A 77 -7.19 -0.79 -8.29
N TRP A 78 -6.84 0.05 -7.35
CA TRP A 78 -7.00 -0.24 -5.94
C TRP A 78 -8.49 -0.25 -5.57
N ALA A 79 -8.92 -1.24 -4.78
CA ALA A 79 -10.29 -1.33 -4.27
C ALA A 79 -10.58 -0.30 -3.16
N GLU A 80 -9.52 0.20 -2.52
CA GLU A 80 -9.54 1.28 -1.53
C GLU A 80 -8.39 2.24 -1.84
N SER A 81 -8.29 3.38 -1.15
CA SER A 81 -7.10 4.22 -1.31
C SER A 81 -5.83 3.44 -0.90
N LEU A 82 -4.78 3.51 -1.72
CA LEU A 82 -3.53 2.78 -1.44
C LEU A 82 -2.98 3.14 -0.06
N LYS A 83 -3.04 4.41 0.32
CA LYS A 83 -2.64 4.89 1.65
C LYS A 83 -3.42 4.20 2.78
N SER A 84 -4.74 4.04 2.64
CA SER A 84 -5.57 3.34 3.64
C SER A 84 -5.24 1.84 3.70
N GLY A 85 -5.04 1.21 2.55
CA GLY A 85 -4.63 -0.19 2.45
C GLY A 85 -3.29 -0.44 3.13
N ILE A 86 -2.28 0.40 2.84
CA ILE A 86 -0.96 0.33 3.48
C ILE A 86 -1.07 0.53 5.00
N ALA A 87 -1.83 1.53 5.46
CA ALA A 87 -1.99 1.78 6.89
C ALA A 87 -2.61 0.58 7.62
N ARG A 88 -3.63 -0.02 7.02
CA ARG A 88 -4.32 -1.20 7.56
C ARG A 88 -3.41 -2.43 7.62
N VAL A 89 -2.69 -2.71 6.53
CA VAL A 89 -1.76 -3.85 6.45
C VAL A 89 -0.62 -3.65 7.45
N LEU A 90 0.00 -2.49 7.46
CA LEU A 90 1.10 -2.17 8.36
C LEU A 90 0.69 -2.29 9.84
N ALA A 91 -0.53 -1.83 10.20
CA ALA A 91 -1.06 -2.00 11.55
C ALA A 91 -1.28 -3.47 11.91
N ALA A 92 -1.77 -4.29 10.97
CA ALA A 92 -1.95 -5.72 11.17
C ALA A 92 -0.61 -6.45 11.33
N ASP A 93 0.38 -6.15 10.49
CA ASP A 93 1.72 -6.75 10.55
C ASP A 93 2.46 -6.35 11.83
N LEU A 94 2.38 -5.09 12.24
CA LEU A 94 2.91 -4.62 13.53
C LEU A 94 2.24 -5.34 14.71
N SER A 95 0.90 -5.42 14.70
CA SER A 95 0.16 -6.13 15.74
C SER A 95 0.59 -7.59 15.85
N ALA A 96 0.69 -8.29 14.71
CA ALA A 96 1.12 -9.68 14.67
C ALA A 96 2.56 -9.85 15.17
N SER A 97 3.48 -8.99 14.74
CA SER A 97 4.89 -9.01 15.18
C SER A 97 5.05 -8.62 16.66
N LEU A 98 4.08 -7.91 17.23
CA LEU A 98 4.01 -7.54 18.65
C LEU A 98 3.16 -8.51 19.47
N GLY A 99 3.01 -9.76 19.03
CA GLY A 99 2.34 -10.82 19.76
C GLY A 99 0.83 -10.61 19.90
N GLY A 100 0.20 -9.91 18.98
CA GLY A 100 -1.23 -9.58 19.03
C GLY A 100 -1.54 -8.28 19.79
N THR A 101 -0.54 -7.47 20.14
CA THR A 101 -0.77 -6.15 20.70
C THR A 101 -1.55 -5.28 19.72
N PRO A 102 -2.72 -4.73 20.09
CA PRO A 102 -3.50 -3.90 19.19
C PRO A 102 -2.72 -2.66 18.72
N VAL A 103 -2.74 -2.41 17.41
CA VAL A 103 -2.20 -1.21 16.81
C VAL A 103 -3.35 -0.38 16.28
N ALA A 104 -3.61 0.76 16.94
CA ALA A 104 -4.66 1.67 16.52
C ALA A 104 -4.17 2.58 15.37
N LEU A 105 -5.05 2.83 14.41
CA LEU A 105 -4.84 3.88 13.41
C LEU A 105 -5.41 5.19 13.97
N ARG A 106 -4.62 6.27 13.93
CA ARG A 106 -5.14 7.58 14.29
C ARG A 106 -6.12 8.03 13.21
N SER A 107 -7.38 8.25 13.60
CA SER A 107 -8.36 8.98 12.81
C SER A 107 -8.52 10.39 13.38
N ASP A 108 -8.93 11.35 12.56
CA ASP A 108 -9.17 12.74 12.96
C ASP A 108 -10.19 12.88 14.13
N ARG A 109 -10.96 11.81 14.39
CA ARG A 109 -11.91 11.74 15.52
C ARG A 109 -11.31 11.24 16.82
N SER A 110 -10.10 10.68 16.82
CA SER A 110 -9.48 10.10 18.02
C SER A 110 -8.44 11.01 18.67
N GLU A 111 -8.62 12.33 18.62
CA GLU A 111 -7.80 13.30 19.36
C GLU A 111 -7.81 13.10 20.89
N ARG A 112 -8.64 12.19 21.38
CA ARG A 112 -8.83 11.94 22.82
C ARG A 112 -8.13 10.70 23.37
N SER A 113 -7.39 9.95 22.61
CA SER A 113 -6.49 8.97 23.24
C SER A 113 -5.25 9.69 23.74
N ASN A 114 -5.48 10.42 24.83
CA ASN A 114 -4.44 11.03 25.66
C ASN A 114 -3.76 9.90 26.45
N ASP A 115 -3.37 8.86 25.74
CA ASP A 115 -2.63 7.75 26.32
C ASP A 115 -1.14 8.18 26.37
N ALA A 116 -0.83 8.95 27.41
CA ALA A 116 0.53 9.42 27.68
C ALA A 116 1.55 8.25 27.74
N ALA A 117 1.05 7.03 27.88
CA ALA A 117 1.83 5.80 27.90
C ALA A 117 1.94 5.12 26.52
N ALA A 118 1.14 5.52 25.53
CA ALA A 118 1.15 4.87 24.21
C ALA A 118 2.46 5.10 23.46
N LEU A 119 2.86 4.09 22.69
CA LEU A 119 3.93 4.23 21.72
C LEU A 119 3.33 4.77 20.40
N LEU A 120 3.81 5.93 20.00
CA LEU A 120 3.34 6.64 18.82
C LEU A 120 4.32 6.38 17.66
N VAL A 121 3.83 5.76 16.62
CA VAL A 121 4.59 5.42 15.40
C VAL A 121 4.17 6.35 14.29
N ALA A 122 5.14 7.00 13.65
CA ALA A 122 4.95 7.75 12.41
C ALA A 122 5.81 7.12 11.33
N VAL A 123 5.26 6.94 10.12
CA VAL A 123 5.92 6.32 8.97
C VAL A 123 5.84 7.24 7.77
N ASP A 124 6.97 7.40 7.10
CA ASP A 124 7.10 8.13 5.84
C ASP A 124 7.68 7.18 4.77
N ILE A 125 6.87 6.83 3.79
CA ILE A 125 7.31 6.05 2.63
C ILE A 125 7.67 7.04 1.52
N SER A 126 8.95 7.20 1.27
CA SER A 126 9.46 8.13 0.24
C SER A 126 9.53 7.48 -1.15
N ARG A 127 9.53 6.15 -1.23
CA ARG A 127 9.49 5.38 -2.47
C ARG A 127 8.61 4.15 -2.31
N PHE A 128 7.75 3.90 -3.29
CA PHE A 128 6.89 2.72 -3.37
C PHE A 128 6.74 2.33 -4.84
N ASP A 129 7.85 1.92 -5.44
CA ASP A 129 7.95 1.60 -6.86
C ASP A 129 7.66 0.12 -7.11
N ALA A 130 6.98 -0.16 -8.20
CA ALA A 130 6.68 -1.51 -8.66
C ALA A 130 7.02 -1.67 -10.14
N SER A 131 7.64 -2.77 -10.53
CA SER A 131 8.02 -3.08 -11.90
C SER A 131 7.85 -4.57 -12.19
N LEU A 132 7.27 -4.90 -13.34
CA LEU A 132 7.11 -6.30 -13.79
C LEU A 132 8.44 -7.00 -14.09
N THR A 133 9.52 -6.26 -14.21
CA THR A 133 10.84 -6.80 -14.53
C THR A 133 11.84 -6.69 -13.38
N ALA A 134 11.66 -5.71 -12.49
CA ALA A 134 12.59 -5.44 -11.40
C ALA A 134 12.01 -5.75 -10.01
N GLY A 135 10.69 -6.03 -9.90
CA GLY A 135 10.05 -6.27 -8.61
C GLY A 135 9.59 -4.97 -7.94
N VAL A 136 9.63 -4.92 -6.62
CA VAL A 136 9.14 -3.81 -5.79
C VAL A 136 10.27 -3.24 -4.97
N ASP A 137 10.41 -1.90 -4.99
CA ASP A 137 11.35 -1.15 -4.16
C ASP A 137 10.58 -0.22 -3.22
N VAL A 138 10.89 -0.29 -1.92
CA VAL A 138 10.32 0.56 -0.88
C VAL A 138 11.45 1.22 -0.10
N ASP A 139 11.43 2.56 -0.06
CA ASP A 139 12.26 3.35 0.83
C ASP A 139 11.35 3.98 1.87
N ALA A 140 11.62 3.74 3.15
CA ALA A 140 10.81 4.23 4.23
C ALA A 140 11.64 4.72 5.41
N GLY A 141 11.15 5.76 6.07
CA GLY A 141 11.61 6.22 7.36
C GLY A 141 10.49 6.09 8.40
N TRP A 142 10.87 5.91 9.66
CA TRP A 142 9.90 5.90 10.76
C TRP A 142 10.46 6.56 12.00
N SER A 143 9.55 6.97 12.87
CA SER A 143 9.88 7.40 14.23
C SER A 143 8.94 6.76 15.24
N VAL A 144 9.48 6.38 16.40
CA VAL A 144 8.74 5.83 17.54
C VAL A 144 9.01 6.70 18.74
N ARG A 145 7.96 7.22 19.39
CA ARG A 145 8.07 8.01 20.60
C ARG A 145 7.02 7.59 21.63
N ARG A 146 7.34 7.73 22.91
CA ARG A 146 6.40 7.52 24.01
C ARG A 146 5.98 8.88 24.56
N GLY A 147 4.68 9.20 24.46
CA GLY A 147 4.11 10.44 24.98
C GLY A 147 4.76 11.74 24.46
N ALA A 148 4.52 12.82 25.15
CA ALA A 148 5.17 14.12 24.90
C ALA A 148 6.44 14.24 25.78
N GLY A 149 7.60 14.55 25.17
CA GLY A 149 8.82 14.89 25.91
C GLY A 149 9.99 13.90 25.82
N GLN A 150 9.81 12.71 25.27
CA GLN A 150 10.93 11.82 24.98
C GLN A 150 11.43 12.01 23.55
N SER A 151 12.74 11.97 23.36
CA SER A 151 13.35 11.99 22.03
C SER A 151 12.88 10.75 21.23
N PRO A 152 12.44 10.89 19.98
CA PRO A 152 12.02 9.75 19.18
C PRO A 152 13.21 8.82 18.88
N ALA A 153 12.96 7.50 18.84
CA ALA A 153 13.83 6.60 18.09
C ALA A 153 13.35 6.63 16.64
N SER A 154 14.26 6.64 15.71
CA SER A 154 13.97 6.64 14.28
C SER A 154 14.84 5.63 13.55
N GLY A 155 14.40 5.21 12.39
CA GLY A 155 15.14 4.37 11.46
C GLY A 155 14.74 4.67 10.04
N THR A 156 15.54 4.16 9.12
CA THR A 156 15.25 4.15 7.68
C THR A 156 15.59 2.77 7.12
N VAL A 157 14.91 2.37 6.06
CA VAL A 157 15.16 1.11 5.39
C VAL A 157 14.95 1.25 3.89
N HIS A 158 15.76 0.52 3.13
CA HIS A 158 15.54 0.20 1.74
C HIS A 158 15.17 -1.28 1.62
N ILE A 159 14.04 -1.58 1.04
CA ILE A 159 13.53 -2.94 0.86
C ILE A 159 13.35 -3.19 -0.62
N HIS A 160 13.97 -4.26 -1.10
CA HIS A 160 13.72 -4.81 -2.43
C HIS A 160 13.06 -6.17 -2.31
N GLU A 161 11.95 -6.38 -3.04
CA GLU A 161 11.25 -7.64 -3.16
C GLU A 161 11.15 -8.06 -4.62
N ALA A 162 11.65 -9.24 -4.93
CA ALA A 162 11.45 -9.82 -6.24
C ALA A 162 9.95 -10.10 -6.48
N ALA A 163 9.49 -9.82 -7.68
CA ALA A 163 8.14 -10.16 -8.13
C ALA A 163 8.20 -10.85 -9.49
N GLY A 164 7.16 -11.60 -9.81
CA GLY A 164 6.97 -12.14 -11.14
C GLY A 164 6.37 -11.11 -12.11
N ALA A 165 5.98 -11.58 -13.28
CA ALA A 165 5.55 -10.73 -14.39
C ALA A 165 4.05 -10.40 -14.39
N SER A 166 3.32 -10.66 -13.30
CA SER A 166 1.90 -10.34 -13.17
C SER A 166 1.66 -9.25 -12.12
N VAL A 167 0.53 -8.57 -12.24
CA VAL A 167 0.15 -7.54 -11.25
C VAL A 167 -0.15 -8.17 -9.89
N GLU A 168 -0.72 -9.36 -9.88
CA GLU A 168 -0.98 -10.13 -8.67
C GLU A 168 0.32 -10.43 -7.91
N GLU A 169 1.38 -10.80 -8.61
CA GLU A 169 2.70 -11.05 -8.01
C GLU A 169 3.36 -9.74 -7.52
N ILE A 170 3.13 -8.63 -8.21
CA ILE A 170 3.54 -7.29 -7.75
C ILE A 170 2.85 -6.95 -6.43
N VAL A 171 1.52 -7.12 -6.35
CA VAL A 171 0.75 -6.84 -5.12
C VAL A 171 1.27 -7.71 -3.97
N ALA A 172 1.50 -9.01 -4.22
CA ALA A 172 2.08 -9.90 -3.21
C ALA A 172 3.50 -9.48 -2.78
N ALA A 173 4.32 -8.95 -3.69
CA ALA A 173 5.63 -8.41 -3.35
C ALA A 173 5.54 -7.11 -2.52
N GLN A 174 4.57 -6.25 -2.82
CA GLN A 174 4.28 -5.07 -1.99
C GLN A 174 3.88 -5.46 -0.57
N GLU A 175 3.05 -6.51 -0.40
CA GLU A 175 2.68 -7.04 0.92
C GLU A 175 3.91 -7.55 1.69
N ARG A 176 4.81 -8.31 1.03
CA ARG A 176 6.05 -8.77 1.66
C ARG A 176 6.96 -7.61 2.07
N ALA A 177 7.06 -6.57 1.24
CA ALA A 177 7.83 -5.37 1.58
C ALA A 177 7.26 -4.65 2.81
N LEU A 178 5.93 -4.54 2.92
CA LEU A 178 5.27 -3.95 4.08
C LEU A 178 5.48 -4.79 5.35
N ALA A 179 5.45 -6.12 5.24
CA ALA A 179 5.74 -7.02 6.36
C ALA A 179 7.20 -6.85 6.87
N ARG A 180 8.16 -6.68 5.95
CA ARG A 180 9.56 -6.38 6.33
C ARG A 180 9.68 -5.01 7.00
N LEU A 181 9.01 -3.99 6.47
CA LEU A 181 8.97 -2.67 7.10
C LEU A 181 8.39 -2.76 8.52
N ALA A 182 7.31 -3.51 8.72
CA ALA A 182 6.73 -3.75 10.03
C ALA A 182 7.71 -4.43 11.00
N ALA A 183 8.52 -5.39 10.52
CA ALA A 183 9.54 -6.05 11.32
C ALA A 183 10.63 -5.07 11.81
N GLU A 184 11.10 -4.17 10.95
CA GLU A 184 12.08 -3.13 11.30
C GLU A 184 11.51 -2.14 12.34
N ILE A 185 10.27 -1.69 12.14
CA ILE A 185 9.58 -0.83 13.11
C ILE A 185 9.40 -1.57 14.45
N THR A 186 9.04 -2.86 14.41
CA THR A 186 8.87 -3.68 15.60
C THR A 186 10.16 -3.78 16.42
N ALA A 187 11.31 -3.94 15.78
CA ALA A 187 12.60 -3.93 16.46
C ALA A 187 12.82 -2.61 17.23
N THR A 188 12.49 -1.47 16.61
CA THR A 188 12.58 -0.16 17.25
C THR A 188 11.59 -0.02 18.40
N VAL A 189 10.34 -0.50 18.25
CA VAL A 189 9.31 -0.48 19.29
C VAL A 189 9.75 -1.30 20.51
N ARG A 190 10.31 -2.49 20.30
CA ARG A 190 10.77 -3.38 21.38
C ARG A 190 12.00 -2.86 22.12
N ALA A 191 12.84 -2.08 21.47
CA ALA A 191 13.99 -1.43 22.10
C ALA A 191 13.60 -0.29 23.04
N ARG A 192 12.30 0.05 23.10
CA ARG A 192 11.74 1.11 23.96
C ARG A 192 10.71 0.56 24.94
N PRO A 193 11.12 -0.04 26.04
CA PRO A 193 10.27 -0.60 27.07
C PRO A 193 9.45 0.48 27.83
#